data_220e42b6020c0a3a05ee751d9b676db3
#
_entry.id   220e42b6020c0a3a05ee751d9b676db3
#
_cell.length_a   1.000
_cell.length_b   1.000
_cell.length_c   1.000
_cell.angle_alpha   90.00
_cell.angle_beta   90.00
_cell.angle_gamma   90.00
#
_symmetry.space_group_name_H-M   'P 1'
#
loop_
_entity.id
_entity.type
_entity.pdbx_description
1 polymer ?
#
loop_
_entity_poly.entity_id
_entity_poly.type
_entity_poly.pdbx_seq_one_letter_code
_entity_poly.pdbx_strand_id
1 'polypeptide(L)'
;MDITGIAKSHQANRIAAGKPSARKEWKLSDSLREQIAEYAREDAAQSVYMGNKFLALRKSEVAKVAPDRFALMGKLNQEMADMKEIREADERWLRLLFGEPYEAKFQSEGTGSAIHVYDENGDEILTCTAGVGWHEKESKAETQVHGALKAAYYAAYHAARQEINSGIAGMEVQGGFDVKA
;
A
#
# COMPACT_ATOMS: atom_id res chain seq x y z
N MET A 1 59.59 0.65 -19.87
CA MET A 1 58.82 1.39 -18.86
C MET A 1 57.52 0.64 -18.64
N ASP A 2 57.51 -0.21 -17.61
CA ASP A 2 56.36 -1.05 -17.25
C ASP A 2 55.29 -0.20 -16.53
N ILE A 3 54.08 -0.24 -17.02
CA ILE A 3 52.91 0.25 -16.31
C ILE A 3 52.09 -0.95 -15.88
N THR A 4 52.62 -1.64 -14.87
CA THR A 4 51.88 -2.66 -14.13
C THR A 4 51.22 -1.97 -12.92
N GLY A 5 49.94 -2.17 -12.77
CA GLY A 5 49.28 -2.15 -11.48
C GLY A 5 48.47 -0.90 -11.16
N ILE A 6 47.20 -1.03 -11.19
CA ILE A 6 46.37 -0.92 -9.99
C ILE A 6 44.99 -1.52 -10.38
N ALA A 7 44.87 -2.84 -10.28
CA ALA A 7 43.59 -3.47 -10.11
C ALA A 7 43.19 -3.27 -8.63
N LYS A 8 42.47 -2.20 -8.32
CA LYS A 8 41.76 -2.10 -7.05
C LYS A 8 40.60 -3.08 -7.08
N SER A 9 40.81 -4.19 -6.39
CA SER A 9 39.77 -5.13 -6.05
C SER A 9 38.67 -4.42 -5.26
N HIS A 10 37.61 -4.00 -5.92
CA HIS A 10 36.36 -3.74 -5.24
C HIS A 10 35.80 -5.10 -4.78
N GLN A 11 36.19 -5.46 -3.57
CA GLN A 11 35.60 -6.56 -2.84
C GLN A 11 34.18 -6.11 -2.50
N ALA A 12 33.23 -6.44 -3.38
CA ALA A 12 31.82 -6.25 -3.13
C ALA A 12 31.48 -7.01 -1.85
N ASN A 13 31.23 -6.29 -0.79
CA ASN A 13 30.66 -6.83 0.43
C ASN A 13 29.28 -7.40 0.04
N ARG A 14 29.23 -8.68 -0.30
CA ARG A 14 27.98 -9.43 -0.42
C ARG A 14 27.39 -9.49 0.98
N ILE A 15 26.57 -8.50 1.30
CA ILE A 15 25.57 -8.66 2.34
C ILE A 15 24.72 -9.81 1.85
N ALA A 16 24.82 -10.95 2.52
CA ALA A 16 24.01 -12.12 2.23
C ALA A 16 22.55 -11.66 2.23
N ALA A 17 21.96 -11.60 1.04
CA ALA A 17 20.53 -11.37 0.89
C ALA A 17 19.86 -12.53 1.61
N GLY A 18 19.33 -12.28 2.81
CA GLY A 18 18.46 -13.22 3.49
C GLY A 18 17.41 -13.66 2.50
N LYS A 19 17.18 -14.99 2.39
CA LYS A 19 16.07 -15.53 1.58
C LYS A 19 14.84 -14.68 1.86
N PRO A 20 14.14 -14.19 0.84
CA PRO A 20 12.90 -13.46 1.06
C PRO A 20 12.02 -14.35 1.94
N SER A 21 11.73 -13.89 3.13
CA SER A 21 10.75 -14.52 4.02
C SER A 21 9.46 -14.50 3.22
N ALA A 22 8.93 -15.68 2.88
CA ALA A 22 7.64 -15.79 2.20
C ALA A 22 6.65 -14.92 2.97
N ARG A 23 6.26 -13.78 2.40
CA ARG A 23 5.28 -12.90 3.05
C ARG A 23 4.05 -13.74 3.29
N LYS A 24 3.65 -13.84 4.56
CA LYS A 24 2.43 -14.53 4.94
C LYS A 24 1.29 -13.92 4.15
N GLU A 25 0.60 -14.72 3.33
CA GLU A 25 -0.58 -14.28 2.60
C GLU A 25 -1.56 -13.63 3.59
N TRP A 26 -1.91 -12.37 3.37
CA TRP A 26 -2.84 -11.68 4.22
C TRP A 26 -4.24 -12.29 4.07
N LYS A 27 -4.90 -12.55 5.19
CA LYS A 27 -6.28 -13.06 5.22
C LYS A 27 -7.10 -12.28 6.22
N LEU A 28 -8.33 -11.98 5.84
CA LEU A 28 -9.30 -11.38 6.72
C LEU A 28 -9.72 -12.41 7.78
N SER A 29 -9.17 -12.28 9.00
CA SER A 29 -9.49 -13.16 10.13
C SER A 29 -10.89 -12.87 10.69
N ASP A 30 -11.46 -13.85 11.40
CA ASP A 30 -12.77 -13.67 12.04
C ASP A 30 -12.74 -12.58 13.09
N SER A 31 -11.69 -12.49 13.90
CA SER A 31 -11.52 -11.42 14.88
C SER A 31 -11.46 -10.03 14.23
N LEU A 32 -10.82 -9.91 13.07
CA LEU A 32 -10.78 -8.66 12.32
C LEU A 32 -12.15 -8.32 11.71
N ARG A 33 -12.92 -9.34 11.28
CA ARG A 33 -14.32 -9.15 10.83
C ARG A 33 -15.20 -8.63 11.94
N GLU A 34 -15.08 -9.21 13.14
CA GLU A 34 -15.84 -8.78 14.33
C GLU A 34 -15.51 -7.34 14.69
N GLN A 35 -14.23 -6.97 14.70
CA GLN A 35 -13.80 -5.60 14.98
C GLN A 35 -14.33 -4.61 13.93
N ILE A 36 -14.29 -4.97 12.66
CA ILE A 36 -14.85 -4.14 11.57
C ILE A 36 -16.36 -3.99 11.75
N ALA A 37 -17.06 -5.06 12.11
CA ALA A 37 -18.50 -5.02 12.33
C ALA A 37 -18.88 -4.16 13.53
N GLU A 38 -18.08 -4.16 14.59
CA GLU A 38 -18.26 -3.28 15.74
C GLU A 38 -18.13 -1.80 15.33
N TYR A 39 -17.06 -1.43 14.64
CA TYR A 39 -16.87 -0.06 14.16
C TYR A 39 -17.96 0.38 13.20
N ALA A 40 -18.38 -0.51 12.31
CA ALA A 40 -19.46 -0.23 11.36
C ALA A 40 -20.82 0.02 12.07
N ARG A 41 -21.13 -0.72 13.17
CA ARG A 41 -22.32 -0.48 13.99
C ARG A 41 -22.27 0.84 14.74
N GLU A 42 -21.11 1.17 15.34
CA GLU A 42 -20.90 2.46 16.01
C GLU A 42 -21.11 3.62 15.02
N ASP A 43 -20.49 3.52 13.83
CA ASP A 43 -20.59 4.53 12.79
C ASP A 43 -22.04 4.66 12.27
N ALA A 44 -22.74 3.53 12.09
CA ALA A 44 -24.13 3.50 11.66
C ALA A 44 -25.05 4.19 12.69
N ALA A 45 -24.85 3.97 13.99
CA ALA A 45 -25.60 4.60 15.06
C ALA A 45 -25.41 6.12 15.09
N GLN A 46 -24.21 6.59 14.72
CA GLN A 46 -23.86 8.01 14.64
C GLN A 46 -24.16 8.64 13.28
N SER A 47 -24.67 7.86 12.32
CA SER A 47 -24.86 8.29 10.91
C SER A 47 -23.58 8.78 10.24
N VAL A 48 -22.43 8.24 10.65
CA VAL A 48 -21.11 8.45 10.06
C VAL A 48 -20.81 7.29 9.13
N TYR A 49 -20.15 7.53 8.01
CA TYR A 49 -19.69 6.48 7.11
C TYR A 49 -18.16 6.46 7.07
N MET A 50 -17.56 5.30 7.31
CA MET A 50 -16.10 5.12 7.41
C MET A 50 -15.47 6.04 8.45
N GLY A 51 -15.88 5.90 9.71
CA GLY A 51 -15.37 6.69 10.83
C GLY A 51 -13.87 6.46 11.09
N ASN A 52 -13.31 7.31 11.91
CA ASN A 52 -11.85 7.36 12.13
C ASN A 52 -11.26 6.03 12.65
N LYS A 53 -12.01 5.27 13.47
CA LYS A 53 -11.55 3.97 13.98
C LYS A 53 -11.33 2.97 12.83
N PHE A 54 -12.29 2.87 11.91
CA PHE A 54 -12.16 2.01 10.74
C PHE A 54 -11.07 2.48 9.81
N LEU A 55 -10.94 3.78 9.55
CA LEU A 55 -9.88 4.32 8.70
C LEU A 55 -8.48 4.03 9.28
N ALA A 56 -8.30 4.16 10.58
CA ALA A 56 -7.05 3.83 11.27
C ALA A 56 -6.73 2.32 11.17
N LEU A 57 -7.72 1.46 11.41
CA LEU A 57 -7.59 0.02 11.24
C LEU A 57 -7.19 -0.34 9.81
N ARG A 58 -7.88 0.21 8.81
CA ARG A 58 -7.58 -0.03 7.39
C ARG A 58 -6.15 0.36 7.04
N LYS A 59 -5.70 1.54 7.48
CA LYS A 59 -4.32 1.99 7.29
C LYS A 59 -3.30 1.02 7.91
N SER A 60 -3.57 0.56 9.13
CA SER A 60 -2.70 -0.40 9.83
C SER A 60 -2.62 -1.75 9.12
N GLU A 61 -3.74 -2.28 8.63
CA GLU A 61 -3.75 -3.57 7.94
C GLU A 61 -3.05 -3.51 6.58
N VAL A 62 -3.27 -2.43 5.83
CA VAL A 62 -2.58 -2.21 4.54
C VAL A 62 -1.07 -2.08 4.74
N ALA A 63 -0.64 -1.39 5.78
CA ALA A 63 0.79 -1.24 6.09
C ALA A 63 1.52 -2.59 6.34
N LYS A 64 0.79 -3.67 6.69
CA LYS A 64 1.38 -5.01 6.88
C LYS A 64 1.80 -5.66 5.56
N VAL A 65 1.19 -5.27 4.46
CA VAL A 65 1.47 -5.82 3.11
C VAL A 65 2.17 -4.80 2.21
N ALA A 66 2.16 -3.53 2.58
CA ALA A 66 2.78 -2.48 1.81
C ALA A 66 4.30 -2.66 1.73
N PRO A 67 4.92 -2.42 0.56
CA PRO A 67 6.36 -2.34 0.44
C PRO A 67 6.89 -1.10 1.19
N ASP A 68 8.15 -1.17 1.64
CA ASP A 68 8.82 -0.02 2.26
C ASP A 68 9.29 0.98 1.20
N ARG A 69 8.33 1.73 0.65
CA ARG A 69 8.58 2.74 -0.38
C ARG A 69 9.51 3.84 0.09
N PHE A 70 9.44 4.19 1.36
CA PHE A 70 10.29 5.25 1.92
C PHE A 70 11.76 4.84 1.91
N ALA A 71 12.08 3.61 2.31
CA ALA A 71 13.44 3.09 2.25
C ALA A 71 13.95 2.97 0.80
N LEU A 72 13.08 2.57 -0.13
CA LEU A 72 13.41 2.50 -1.56
C LEU A 72 13.73 3.89 -2.14
N MET A 73 12.88 4.87 -1.87
CA MET A 73 13.09 6.27 -2.29
C MET A 73 14.37 6.85 -1.69
N GLY A 74 14.64 6.58 -0.41
CA GLY A 74 15.84 7.04 0.28
C GLY A 74 17.12 6.52 -0.36
N LYS A 75 17.17 5.21 -0.65
CA LYS A 75 18.30 4.59 -1.34
C LYS A 75 18.52 5.20 -2.71
N LEU A 76 17.47 5.31 -3.52
CA LEU A 76 17.59 5.85 -4.87
C LEU A 76 18.03 7.31 -4.86
N ASN A 77 17.45 8.14 -3.99
CA ASN A 77 17.82 9.55 -3.88
C ASN A 77 19.30 9.72 -3.49
N GLN A 78 19.81 8.88 -2.59
CA GLN A 78 21.20 8.90 -2.18
C GLN A 78 22.13 8.60 -3.35
N GLU A 79 21.86 7.53 -4.08
CA GLU A 79 22.66 7.11 -5.23
C GLU A 79 22.53 8.09 -6.41
N MET A 80 21.35 8.67 -6.61
CA MET A 80 21.13 9.70 -7.64
C MET A 80 21.89 10.99 -7.33
N ALA A 81 22.10 11.34 -6.07
CA ALA A 81 22.89 12.50 -5.67
C ALA A 81 24.38 12.33 -6.00
N ASP A 82 24.89 11.09 -5.94
CA ASP A 82 26.26 10.75 -6.24
C ASP A 82 26.54 10.55 -7.73
N MET A 83 25.49 10.37 -8.54
CA MET A 83 25.58 10.13 -9.98
C MET A 83 25.14 11.35 -10.80
N LYS A 84 26.10 12.04 -11.39
CA LYS A 84 25.84 13.21 -12.26
C LYS A 84 25.08 12.89 -13.55
N GLU A 85 24.94 11.62 -13.97
CA GLU A 85 24.35 11.23 -15.25
C GLU A 85 23.52 9.93 -15.10
N ILE A 86 22.27 10.07 -14.70
CA ILE A 86 21.32 8.93 -14.65
C ILE A 86 20.88 8.47 -16.04
N ARG A 87 21.24 9.22 -17.08
CA ARG A 87 20.83 8.91 -18.47
C ARG A 87 21.31 7.58 -19.01
N GLU A 88 22.27 6.94 -18.35
CA GLU A 88 22.85 5.64 -18.73
C GLU A 88 22.76 4.58 -17.62
N ALA A 89 21.86 4.74 -16.67
CA ALA A 89 21.68 3.72 -15.64
C ALA A 89 21.22 2.41 -16.30
N ASP A 90 22.14 1.45 -16.42
CA ASP A 90 21.85 0.09 -16.85
C ASP A 90 20.81 -0.52 -15.90
N GLU A 91 19.78 -1.17 -16.43
CA GLU A 91 18.78 -1.89 -15.64
C GLU A 91 19.42 -2.88 -14.65
N ARG A 92 20.56 -3.45 -15.02
CA ARG A 92 21.35 -4.31 -14.15
C ARG A 92 21.85 -3.57 -12.91
N TRP A 93 22.26 -2.33 -13.07
CA TRP A 93 22.71 -1.49 -11.96
C TRP A 93 21.54 -1.16 -11.01
N LEU A 94 20.37 -0.82 -11.53
CA LEU A 94 19.19 -0.57 -10.73
C LEU A 94 18.76 -1.81 -9.92
N ARG A 95 18.88 -3.02 -10.50
CA ARG A 95 18.67 -4.27 -9.76
C ARG A 95 19.67 -4.48 -8.62
N LEU A 96 20.93 -4.13 -8.84
CA LEU A 96 21.96 -4.21 -7.81
C LEU A 96 21.70 -3.21 -6.67
N LEU A 97 21.19 -2.04 -7.00
CA LEU A 97 20.90 -0.99 -6.04
C LEU A 97 19.73 -1.35 -5.12
N PHE A 98 18.63 -1.79 -5.70
CA PHE A 98 17.43 -2.14 -4.93
C PHE A 98 17.52 -3.51 -4.28
N GLY A 99 18.28 -4.42 -4.89
CA GLY A 99 18.32 -5.82 -4.47
C GLY A 99 17.00 -6.55 -4.74
N GLU A 100 17.01 -7.87 -4.59
CA GLU A 100 15.76 -8.61 -4.56
C GLU A 100 14.97 -8.29 -3.29
N PRO A 101 13.64 -8.24 -3.36
CA PRO A 101 12.77 -8.68 -4.46
C PRO A 101 12.37 -7.59 -5.46
N TYR A 102 12.96 -6.40 -5.41
CA TYR A 102 12.54 -5.27 -6.22
C TYR A 102 13.28 -5.21 -7.55
N GLU A 103 12.57 -4.78 -8.59
CA GLU A 103 13.10 -4.51 -9.92
C GLU A 103 12.85 -3.06 -10.28
N ALA A 104 13.87 -2.36 -10.80
CA ALA A 104 13.71 -1.01 -11.31
C ALA A 104 14.04 -0.96 -12.79
N LYS A 105 13.25 -0.21 -13.55
CA LYS A 105 13.41 0.01 -14.99
C LYS A 105 13.50 1.49 -15.28
N PHE A 106 14.47 1.85 -16.09
CA PHE A 106 14.61 3.20 -16.60
C PHE A 106 13.90 3.29 -17.96
N GLN A 107 13.05 4.30 -18.11
CA GLN A 107 12.37 4.61 -19.35
C GLN A 107 12.69 6.04 -19.76
N SER A 108 13.21 6.18 -20.98
CA SER A 108 13.42 7.48 -21.61
C SER A 108 12.49 7.60 -22.79
N GLU A 109 11.41 8.36 -22.66
CA GLU A 109 10.47 8.61 -23.75
C GLU A 109 10.36 10.12 -24.01
N GLY A 110 10.68 10.54 -25.23
CA GLY A 110 10.48 11.90 -25.70
C GLY A 110 11.13 12.95 -24.81
N THR A 111 10.33 13.77 -24.14
CA THR A 111 10.80 14.88 -23.28
C THR A 111 10.99 14.49 -21.84
N GLY A 112 10.70 13.25 -21.45
CA GLY A 112 10.72 12.79 -20.06
C GLY A 112 11.58 11.55 -19.86
N SER A 113 12.19 11.47 -18.67
CA SER A 113 12.84 10.25 -18.17
C SER A 113 12.15 9.83 -16.90
N ALA A 114 11.87 8.55 -16.75
CA ALA A 114 11.25 7.99 -15.56
C ALA A 114 11.96 6.73 -15.11
N ILE A 115 11.91 6.47 -13.79
CA ILE A 115 12.33 5.22 -13.18
C ILE A 115 11.09 4.57 -12.60
N HIS A 116 10.81 3.35 -13.01
CA HIS A 116 9.70 2.55 -12.52
C HIS A 116 10.23 1.46 -11.61
N VAL A 117 9.69 1.34 -10.41
CA VAL A 117 10.06 0.31 -9.43
C VAL A 117 8.93 -0.68 -9.28
N TYR A 118 9.26 -1.96 -9.42
CA TYR A 118 8.32 -3.08 -9.34
C TYR A 118 8.62 -3.94 -8.12
N ASP A 119 7.60 -4.51 -7.52
CA ASP A 119 7.73 -5.50 -6.46
C ASP A 119 7.98 -6.91 -7.02
N GLU A 120 8.09 -7.91 -6.12
CA GLU A 120 8.28 -9.31 -6.45
C GLU A 120 7.17 -9.93 -7.33
N ASN A 121 6.00 -9.31 -7.36
CA ASN A 121 4.84 -9.75 -8.15
C ASN A 121 4.77 -9.04 -9.51
N GLY A 122 5.72 -8.14 -9.79
CA GLY A 122 5.72 -7.31 -10.98
C GLY A 122 4.72 -6.16 -10.93
N ASP A 123 4.23 -5.80 -9.75
CA ASP A 123 3.40 -4.62 -9.57
C ASP A 123 4.27 -3.37 -9.46
N GLU A 124 3.99 -2.36 -10.27
CA GLU A 124 4.64 -1.07 -10.15
C GLU A 124 4.20 -0.37 -8.86
N ILE A 125 5.16 -0.11 -7.98
CA ILE A 125 4.91 0.46 -6.64
C ILE A 125 5.40 1.88 -6.46
N LEU A 126 6.36 2.30 -7.31
CA LEU A 126 6.94 3.65 -7.32
C LEU A 126 7.28 4.06 -8.74
N THR A 127 7.13 5.34 -9.04
CA THR A 127 7.66 5.98 -10.23
C THR A 127 8.37 7.26 -9.83
N CYS A 128 9.58 7.49 -10.34
CA CYS A 128 10.24 8.79 -10.27
C CYS A 128 10.29 9.40 -11.66
N THR A 129 9.62 10.52 -11.86
CA THR A 129 9.63 11.23 -13.15
C THR A 129 10.48 12.49 -13.05
N ALA A 130 11.36 12.70 -14.02
CA ALA A 130 12.23 13.86 -14.07
C ALA A 130 11.40 15.17 -14.07
N GLY A 131 11.72 16.08 -13.16
CA GLY A 131 11.03 17.36 -12.98
C GLY A 131 9.70 17.29 -12.23
N VAL A 132 9.16 16.10 -11.94
CA VAL A 132 7.91 15.91 -11.20
C VAL A 132 8.15 15.29 -9.83
N GLY A 133 9.06 14.31 -9.73
CA GLY A 133 9.41 13.63 -8.50
C GLY A 133 8.77 12.25 -8.37
N TRP A 134 8.61 11.82 -7.12
CA TRP A 134 8.12 10.50 -6.77
C TRP A 134 6.59 10.41 -6.76
N HIS A 135 6.09 9.31 -7.34
CA HIS A 135 4.69 8.90 -7.28
C HIS A 135 4.60 7.48 -6.71
N GLU A 136 3.81 7.31 -5.68
CA GLU A 136 3.50 6.00 -5.11
C GLU A 136 2.31 5.38 -5.83
N LYS A 137 2.39 4.08 -6.09
CA LYS A 137 1.29 3.27 -6.63
C LYS A 137 0.99 2.13 -5.66
N GLU A 138 -0.29 1.81 -5.50
CA GLU A 138 -0.70 0.66 -4.70
C GLU A 138 -0.38 -0.64 -5.45
N SER A 139 0.25 -1.60 -4.74
CA SER A 139 0.40 -2.96 -5.23
C SER A 139 -0.94 -3.70 -5.25
N LYS A 140 -1.03 -4.80 -5.98
CA LYS A 140 -2.22 -5.67 -5.96
C LYS A 140 -2.54 -6.17 -4.56
N ALA A 141 -1.52 -6.48 -3.75
CA ALA A 141 -1.70 -6.91 -2.37
C ALA A 141 -2.39 -5.83 -1.52
N GLU A 142 -1.96 -4.58 -1.62
CA GLU A 142 -2.60 -3.45 -0.92
C GLU A 142 -4.03 -3.24 -1.39
N THR A 143 -4.26 -3.25 -2.71
CA THR A 143 -5.61 -3.13 -3.31
C THR A 143 -6.53 -4.25 -2.84
N GLN A 144 -6.04 -5.49 -2.75
CA GLN A 144 -6.79 -6.63 -2.25
C GLN A 144 -7.19 -6.45 -0.78
N VAL A 145 -6.26 -6.04 0.07
CA VAL A 145 -6.54 -5.76 1.49
C VAL A 145 -7.54 -4.62 1.63
N HIS A 146 -7.35 -3.52 0.93
CA HIS A 146 -8.29 -2.40 0.90
C HIS A 146 -9.69 -2.85 0.50
N GLY A 147 -9.80 -3.61 -0.58
CA GLY A 147 -11.08 -4.13 -1.08
C GLY A 147 -11.79 -5.03 -0.07
N ALA A 148 -11.07 -5.97 0.54
CA ALA A 148 -11.63 -6.91 1.51
C ALA A 148 -12.14 -6.21 2.78
N LEU A 149 -11.34 -5.27 3.34
CA LEU A 149 -11.74 -4.50 4.51
C LEU A 149 -12.95 -3.62 4.23
N LYS A 150 -12.96 -2.93 3.07
CA LYS A 150 -14.06 -2.08 2.66
C LYS A 150 -15.34 -2.87 2.44
N ALA A 151 -15.26 -4.05 1.82
CA ALA A 151 -16.42 -4.91 1.60
C ALA A 151 -17.02 -5.41 2.92
N ALA A 152 -16.17 -5.84 3.87
CA ALA A 152 -16.62 -6.27 5.19
C ALA A 152 -17.29 -5.12 5.97
N TYR A 153 -16.70 -3.94 5.96
CA TYR A 153 -17.27 -2.76 6.60
C TYR A 153 -18.61 -2.37 5.98
N TYR A 154 -18.69 -2.30 4.64
CA TYR A 154 -19.89 -1.95 3.91
C TYR A 154 -21.07 -2.88 4.26
N ALA A 155 -20.83 -4.19 4.24
CA ALA A 155 -21.84 -5.17 4.58
C ALA A 155 -22.36 -4.97 6.01
N ALA A 156 -21.47 -4.82 6.99
CA ALA A 156 -21.83 -4.61 8.39
C ALA A 156 -22.54 -3.28 8.63
N TYR A 157 -22.09 -2.21 7.99
CA TYR A 157 -22.70 -0.88 8.09
C TYR A 157 -24.13 -0.87 7.57
N HIS A 158 -24.37 -1.45 6.40
CA HIS A 158 -25.68 -1.51 5.81
C HIS A 158 -26.66 -2.39 6.62
N ALA A 159 -26.18 -3.51 7.14
CA ALA A 159 -26.97 -4.33 8.06
C ALA A 159 -27.41 -3.53 9.30
N ALA A 160 -26.47 -2.85 9.94
CA ALA A 160 -26.76 -2.02 11.13
C ALA A 160 -27.73 -0.87 10.79
N ARG A 161 -27.58 -0.21 9.65
CA ARG A 161 -28.53 0.84 9.21
C ARG A 161 -29.94 0.30 8.96
N GLN A 162 -30.06 -0.90 8.39
CA GLN A 162 -31.34 -1.55 8.19
C GLN A 162 -32.04 -1.89 9.51
N GLU A 163 -31.29 -2.41 10.49
CA GLU A 163 -31.80 -2.69 11.84
C GLU A 163 -32.33 -1.41 12.52
N ILE A 164 -31.55 -0.33 12.48
CA ILE A 164 -31.94 0.97 13.05
C ILE A 164 -33.23 1.47 12.38
N ASN A 165 -33.30 1.46 11.07
CA ASN A 165 -34.46 1.96 10.32
C ASN A 165 -35.72 1.10 10.57
N SER A 166 -35.55 -0.23 10.69
CA SER A 166 -36.66 -1.14 11.00
C SER A 166 -37.16 -0.93 12.43
N GLY A 167 -36.27 -0.68 13.39
CA GLY A 167 -36.64 -0.33 14.77
C GLY A 167 -37.43 0.97 14.87
N ILE A 168 -37.04 2.00 14.13
CA ILE A 168 -37.74 3.28 14.08
C ILE A 168 -39.14 3.10 13.45
N ALA A 169 -39.26 2.38 12.34
CA ALA A 169 -40.52 2.10 11.68
C ALA A 169 -41.51 1.31 12.58
N GLY A 170 -40.97 0.39 13.42
CA GLY A 170 -41.77 -0.34 14.41
C GLY A 170 -42.30 0.53 15.55
N MET A 171 -41.59 1.57 15.93
CA MET A 171 -42.03 2.51 16.98
C MET A 171 -43.10 3.49 16.46
N GLU A 172 -43.05 3.92 15.22
CA GLU A 172 -44.07 4.80 14.61
C GLU A 172 -45.43 4.11 14.45
N VAL A 173 -45.48 2.82 14.28
CA VAL A 173 -46.73 2.07 14.15
C VAL A 173 -47.45 1.84 15.48
N GLN A 174 -46.74 1.87 16.62
CA GLN A 174 -47.34 1.75 17.96
C GLN A 174 -47.86 3.06 18.54
N GLY A 175 -47.49 4.21 17.91
CA GLY A 175 -47.96 5.54 18.29
C GLY A 175 -49.27 6.00 17.65
N GLY A 176 -50.13 5.09 17.21
CA GLY A 176 -51.43 5.44 16.66
C GLY A 176 -52.26 6.20 17.69
N PHE A 177 -52.48 7.50 17.49
CA PHE A 177 -53.32 8.34 18.31
C PHE A 177 -54.74 7.79 18.34
N ASP A 178 -55.16 7.37 19.51
CA ASP A 178 -56.59 7.05 19.80
C ASP A 178 -57.31 8.38 19.96
N VAL A 179 -57.77 8.95 18.83
CA VAL A 179 -58.64 10.14 18.89
C VAL A 179 -60.06 9.61 19.20
N LYS A 180 -60.41 9.56 20.49
CA LYS A 180 -61.80 9.45 20.89
C LYS A 180 -62.51 10.79 20.63
N ALA A 181 -63.44 10.73 19.68
CA ALA A 181 -64.47 11.75 19.46
C ALA A 181 -65.48 11.80 20.60
#